data_1681dc270f37d317df26fbd0eed46248
#
_entry.id   1681dc270f37d317df26fbd0eed46248
#
_cell.length_a   1.000
_cell.length_b   1.000
_cell.length_c   1.000
_cell.angle_alpha   90.00
_cell.angle_beta   90.00
_cell.angle_gamma   90.00
#
_symmetry.space_group_name_H-M   'P 1'
#
loop_
_entity.id
_entity.type
_entity.pdbx_description
1 polymer ?
#
loop_
_entity_poly.entity_id
_entity_poly.type
_entity_poly.pdbx_seq_one_letter_code
_entity_poly.pdbx_strand_id
1 'polypeptide(L)'
;MKFYMSGTPRNDAYQNMEDELCDYRLFSLHGDYRKAVLRWIENIPEDRNLRKAPRHIMLDSGAFTAWNKGHKTSVDEVIDSYSNFIERAGNKLDSIVAINLDVIPGERGRDPSPDDLKEAVKVSDENYKILTERFGNIILPVYHQGEPVERLKEVEEQASYICISPRNDLHEELRIVWSAQAHAQLNDDTTTHGLATTGNK
;
A
#
# COMPACT_ATOMS: atom_id res chain seq x y z
N MET A 1 -8.71 15.64 -1.48
CA MET A 1 -8.03 14.65 -0.64
C MET A 1 -8.92 13.42 -0.54
N LYS A 2 -8.37 12.21 -0.68
CA LYS A 2 -9.07 10.92 -0.54
C LYS A 2 -8.50 10.19 0.66
N PHE A 3 -9.38 9.65 1.52
CA PHE A 3 -8.96 8.86 2.68
C PHE A 3 -9.28 7.40 2.44
N TYR A 4 -8.27 6.56 2.44
CA TYR A 4 -8.45 5.12 2.43
C TYR A 4 -8.58 4.62 3.86
N MET A 5 -9.75 4.11 4.21
CA MET A 5 -9.96 3.49 5.52
C MET A 5 -9.25 2.14 5.54
N SER A 6 -8.26 2.01 6.41
CA SER A 6 -7.51 0.77 6.62
C SER A 6 -8.22 -0.12 7.63
N GLY A 7 -8.22 -1.40 7.40
CA GLY A 7 -8.73 -2.40 8.33
C GLY A 7 -9.08 -3.71 7.66
N THR A 8 -9.16 -4.76 8.47
CA THR A 8 -9.61 -6.07 8.01
C THR A 8 -11.12 -6.13 8.02
N PRO A 9 -11.77 -6.65 6.96
CA PRO A 9 -13.19 -6.92 7.00
C PRO A 9 -13.51 -7.85 8.18
N ARG A 10 -14.33 -7.35 9.07
CA ARG A 10 -14.86 -8.13 10.19
C ARG A 10 -16.25 -8.60 9.84
N ASN A 11 -16.78 -9.59 10.57
CA ASN A 11 -18.18 -9.90 10.48
C ASN A 11 -18.96 -8.75 11.07
N ASP A 12 -20.19 -8.45 10.62
CA ASP A 12 -21.18 -7.75 11.39
C ASP A 12 -21.49 -6.31 11.03
N ALA A 13 -22.28 -5.70 11.90
CA ALA A 13 -22.81 -4.35 11.81
C ALA A 13 -21.73 -3.28 11.55
N TYR A 14 -20.54 -3.45 12.12
CA TYR A 14 -19.41 -2.53 11.89
C TYR A 14 -18.91 -2.56 10.44
N GLN A 15 -18.81 -3.76 9.85
CA GLN A 15 -18.39 -3.89 8.46
C GLN A 15 -19.42 -3.25 7.52
N ASN A 16 -20.70 -3.52 7.75
CA ASN A 16 -21.76 -2.92 6.95
C ASN A 16 -21.78 -1.39 7.06
N MET A 17 -21.58 -0.85 8.28
CA MET A 17 -21.51 0.58 8.48
C MET A 17 -20.28 1.20 7.80
N GLU A 18 -19.13 0.55 7.88
CA GLU A 18 -17.92 1.00 7.18
C GLU A 18 -18.10 0.97 5.66
N ASP A 19 -18.74 -0.07 5.13
CA ASP A 19 -19.03 -0.21 3.70
C ASP A 19 -20.05 0.84 3.21
N GLU A 20 -20.98 1.27 4.07
CA GLU A 20 -21.93 2.33 3.75
C GLU A 20 -21.30 3.74 3.78
N LEU A 21 -20.27 3.95 4.60
CA LEU A 21 -19.66 5.27 4.85
C LEU A 21 -18.38 5.54 4.05
N CYS A 22 -17.76 4.50 3.49
CA CYS A 22 -16.43 4.62 2.90
C CYS A 22 -16.40 4.18 1.44
N ASP A 23 -16.10 5.15 0.55
CA ASP A 23 -15.86 4.84 -0.87
C ASP A 23 -14.44 4.29 -1.13
N TYR A 24 -13.53 4.44 -0.18
CA TYR A 24 -12.11 4.11 -0.31
C TYR A 24 -11.66 3.20 0.83
N ARG A 25 -11.15 2.00 0.52
CA ARG A 25 -10.65 1.05 1.52
C ARG A 25 -9.24 0.58 1.17
N LEU A 26 -8.41 0.41 2.21
CA LEU A 26 -7.11 -0.24 2.12
C LEU A 26 -7.17 -1.58 2.83
N PHE A 27 -6.78 -2.63 2.14
CA PHE A 27 -6.72 -3.98 2.69
C PHE A 27 -5.33 -4.58 2.58
N SER A 28 -4.80 -5.04 3.72
CA SER A 28 -3.61 -5.88 3.69
C SER A 28 -3.99 -7.32 3.35
N LEU A 29 -3.31 -7.90 2.36
CA LEU A 29 -3.49 -9.28 1.93
C LEU A 29 -2.48 -10.24 2.57
N HIS A 30 -1.80 -9.81 3.64
CA HIS A 30 -0.81 -10.62 4.34
C HIS A 30 -1.45 -11.56 5.37
N GLY A 31 -1.01 -12.81 5.36
CA GLY A 31 -1.37 -13.81 6.38
C GLY A 31 -2.87 -14.12 6.45
N ASP A 32 -3.40 -14.22 7.68
CA ASP A 32 -4.81 -14.61 7.93
C ASP A 32 -5.83 -13.57 7.45
N TYR A 33 -5.43 -12.32 7.31
CA TYR A 33 -6.30 -11.25 6.80
C TYR A 33 -6.76 -11.51 5.35
N ARG A 34 -5.92 -12.13 4.54
CA ARG A 34 -6.24 -12.50 3.15
C ARG A 34 -7.57 -13.23 3.03
N LYS A 35 -7.82 -14.23 3.89
CA LYS A 35 -9.06 -15.03 3.83
C LYS A 35 -10.31 -14.20 4.11
N ALA A 36 -10.20 -13.24 5.04
CA ALA A 36 -11.31 -12.35 5.37
C ALA A 36 -11.62 -11.38 4.21
N VAL A 37 -10.58 -10.81 3.60
CA VAL A 37 -10.71 -9.89 2.46
C VAL A 37 -11.28 -10.61 1.23
N LEU A 38 -10.83 -11.84 0.94
CA LEU A 38 -11.36 -12.62 -0.17
C LEU A 38 -12.86 -12.99 0.02
N ARG A 39 -13.26 -13.36 1.23
CA ARG A 39 -14.68 -13.59 1.54
C ARG A 39 -15.52 -12.33 1.44
N TRP A 40 -14.97 -11.20 1.86
CA TRP A 40 -15.66 -9.91 1.75
C TRP A 40 -15.94 -9.55 0.30
N ILE A 41 -14.93 -9.65 -0.60
CA ILE A 41 -15.14 -9.34 -2.02
C ILE A 41 -16.11 -10.30 -2.72
N GLU A 42 -16.15 -11.58 -2.31
CA GLU A 42 -17.10 -12.55 -2.83
C GLU A 42 -18.55 -12.18 -2.51
N ASN A 43 -18.79 -11.62 -1.34
CA ASN A 43 -20.11 -11.23 -0.87
C ASN A 43 -20.62 -9.91 -1.45
N ILE A 44 -19.78 -9.13 -2.15
CA ILE A 44 -20.22 -7.91 -2.81
C ILE A 44 -21.14 -8.26 -3.98
N PRO A 45 -22.36 -7.69 -4.04
CA PRO A 45 -23.28 -7.93 -5.16
C PRO A 45 -22.66 -7.50 -6.50
N GLU A 46 -22.94 -8.25 -7.55
CA GLU A 46 -22.53 -7.85 -8.91
C GLU A 46 -23.32 -6.65 -9.41
N ASP A 47 -24.61 -6.57 -9.08
CA ASP A 47 -25.44 -5.42 -9.41
C ASP A 47 -24.96 -4.18 -8.64
N ARG A 48 -24.49 -3.19 -9.40
CA ARG A 48 -23.99 -1.92 -8.85
C ARG A 48 -25.04 -1.15 -8.05
N ASN A 49 -26.31 -1.29 -8.36
CA ASN A 49 -27.39 -0.58 -7.65
C ASN A 49 -27.66 -1.17 -6.26
N LEU A 50 -27.24 -2.41 -6.02
CA LEU A 50 -27.36 -3.07 -4.72
C LEU A 50 -26.12 -2.92 -3.85
N ARG A 51 -25.07 -2.27 -4.37
CA ARG A 51 -23.80 -2.16 -3.67
C ARG A 51 -23.84 -1.03 -2.65
N LYS A 52 -23.50 -1.38 -1.42
CA LYS A 52 -23.16 -0.46 -0.33
C LYS A 52 -21.67 -0.48 -0.01
N ALA A 53 -20.90 -1.26 -0.78
CA ALA A 53 -19.48 -1.47 -0.55
C ALA A 53 -18.64 -0.31 -1.11
N PRO A 54 -17.42 -0.13 -0.57
CA PRO A 54 -16.41 0.76 -1.13
C PRO A 54 -16.17 0.48 -2.61
N ARG A 55 -15.95 1.55 -3.36
CA ARG A 55 -15.77 1.47 -4.82
C ARG A 55 -14.32 1.42 -5.24
N HIS A 56 -13.44 1.92 -4.36
CA HIS A 56 -12.02 2.08 -4.64
C HIS A 56 -11.21 1.31 -3.60
N ILE A 57 -10.42 0.35 -4.06
CA ILE A 57 -9.63 -0.49 -3.18
C ILE A 57 -8.15 -0.25 -3.41
N MET A 58 -7.41 -0.12 -2.33
CA MET A 58 -5.97 -0.18 -2.29
C MET A 58 -5.54 -1.48 -1.61
N LEU A 59 -4.74 -2.27 -2.30
CA LEU A 59 -4.17 -3.51 -1.76
C LEU A 59 -2.79 -3.23 -1.20
N ASP A 60 -2.56 -3.62 0.05
CA ASP A 60 -1.27 -3.53 0.73
C ASP A 60 -0.55 -4.88 0.64
N SER A 61 0.71 -4.85 0.22
CA SER A 61 1.57 -6.03 0.09
C SER A 61 1.86 -6.74 1.43
N GLY A 62 1.72 -6.02 2.55
CA GLY A 62 2.07 -6.51 3.88
C GLY A 62 3.56 -6.39 4.21
N ALA A 63 4.34 -5.68 3.40
CA ALA A 63 5.78 -5.47 3.61
C ALA A 63 6.09 -4.98 5.04
N PHE A 64 5.33 -4.01 5.56
CA PHE A 64 5.50 -3.52 6.93
C PHE A 64 5.25 -4.60 7.99
N THR A 65 4.22 -5.41 7.80
CA THR A 65 3.90 -6.49 8.75
C THR A 65 4.98 -7.56 8.76
N ALA A 66 5.49 -7.90 7.59
CA ALA A 66 6.58 -8.86 7.44
C ALA A 66 7.88 -8.33 8.09
N TRP A 67 8.26 -7.10 7.79
CA TRP A 67 9.43 -6.44 8.37
C TRP A 67 9.34 -6.36 9.91
N ASN A 68 8.19 -5.95 10.46
CA ASN A 68 8.00 -5.82 11.91
C ASN A 68 8.04 -7.17 12.65
N LYS A 69 7.72 -8.27 11.98
CA LYS A 69 7.78 -9.64 12.53
C LYS A 69 9.09 -10.37 12.20
N GLY A 70 10.02 -9.74 11.50
CA GLY A 70 11.26 -10.37 11.04
C GLY A 70 11.03 -11.47 9.99
N HIS A 71 9.93 -11.43 9.26
CA HIS A 71 9.62 -12.32 8.15
C HIS A 71 9.92 -11.66 6.81
N LYS A 72 10.17 -12.46 5.79
CA LYS A 72 10.24 -12.00 4.40
C LYS A 72 9.00 -12.50 3.68
N THR A 73 8.33 -11.62 2.96
CA THR A 73 7.29 -11.97 1.99
C THR A 73 7.95 -12.09 0.63
N SER A 74 7.64 -13.14 -0.12
CA SER A 74 8.14 -13.28 -1.48
C SER A 74 7.24 -12.53 -2.47
N VAL A 75 7.82 -12.12 -3.60
CA VAL A 75 7.05 -11.47 -4.67
C VAL A 75 5.98 -12.42 -5.24
N ASP A 76 6.25 -13.72 -5.29
CA ASP A 76 5.28 -14.73 -5.75
C ASP A 76 4.06 -14.82 -4.83
N GLU A 77 4.24 -14.75 -3.50
CA GLU A 77 3.12 -14.71 -2.56
C GLU A 77 2.25 -13.46 -2.75
N VAL A 78 2.86 -12.33 -3.10
CA VAL A 78 2.13 -11.09 -3.40
C VAL A 78 1.39 -11.22 -4.73
N ILE A 79 2.03 -11.77 -5.76
CA ILE A 79 1.40 -12.05 -7.06
C ILE A 79 0.16 -12.92 -6.88
N ASP A 80 0.27 -14.03 -6.15
CA ASP A 80 -0.85 -14.92 -5.86
C ASP A 80 -1.98 -14.20 -5.11
N SER A 81 -1.62 -13.37 -4.14
CA SER A 81 -2.58 -12.65 -3.33
C SER A 81 -3.34 -11.61 -4.14
N TYR A 82 -2.63 -10.82 -4.94
CA TYR A 82 -3.22 -9.79 -5.81
C TYR A 82 -4.04 -10.41 -6.93
N SER A 83 -3.53 -11.45 -7.60
CA SER A 83 -4.25 -12.17 -8.65
C SER A 83 -5.59 -12.71 -8.13
N ASN A 84 -5.57 -13.42 -6.99
CA ASN A 84 -6.77 -13.94 -6.36
C ASN A 84 -7.81 -12.86 -6.04
N PHE A 85 -7.34 -11.72 -5.51
CA PHE A 85 -8.25 -10.62 -5.19
C PHE A 85 -8.85 -10.01 -6.45
N ILE A 86 -8.01 -9.69 -7.44
CA ILE A 86 -8.44 -9.05 -8.70
C ILE A 86 -9.41 -9.94 -9.45
N GLU A 87 -9.14 -11.26 -9.54
CA GLU A 87 -10.01 -12.23 -10.19
C GLU A 87 -11.40 -12.27 -9.52
N ARG A 88 -11.45 -12.35 -8.19
CA ARG A 88 -12.73 -12.38 -7.44
C ARG A 88 -13.46 -11.04 -7.45
N ALA A 89 -12.73 -9.95 -7.53
CA ALA A 89 -13.31 -8.62 -7.66
C ALA A 89 -14.03 -8.45 -9.01
N GLY A 90 -13.43 -8.95 -10.10
CA GLY A 90 -13.99 -8.82 -11.44
C GLY A 90 -14.38 -7.37 -11.74
N ASN A 91 -15.63 -7.14 -12.06
CA ASN A 91 -16.21 -5.81 -12.32
C ASN A 91 -16.95 -5.21 -11.11
N LYS A 92 -16.80 -5.80 -9.92
CA LYS A 92 -17.53 -5.35 -8.73
C LYS A 92 -17.05 -4.01 -8.19
N LEU A 93 -15.83 -3.57 -8.50
CA LEU A 93 -15.21 -2.35 -7.99
C LEU A 93 -14.98 -1.34 -9.11
N ASP A 94 -14.93 -0.06 -8.76
CA ASP A 94 -14.67 1.01 -9.72
C ASP A 94 -13.16 1.18 -9.97
N SER A 95 -12.33 0.94 -8.97
CA SER A 95 -10.87 0.88 -9.14
C SER A 95 -10.17 -0.01 -8.11
N ILE A 96 -9.07 -0.57 -8.54
CA ILE A 96 -8.10 -1.27 -7.70
C ILE A 96 -6.74 -0.67 -7.99
N VAL A 97 -6.01 -0.32 -6.94
CA VAL A 97 -4.58 -0.03 -6.97
C VAL A 97 -3.88 -0.93 -5.95
N ALA A 98 -2.61 -1.20 -6.15
CA ALA A 98 -1.87 -2.11 -5.29
C ALA A 98 -0.48 -1.55 -4.98
N ILE A 99 -0.09 -1.59 -3.72
CA ILE A 99 1.21 -1.11 -3.27
C ILE A 99 2.27 -2.13 -3.65
N ASN A 100 3.40 -1.67 -4.16
CA ASN A 100 4.56 -2.52 -4.44
C ASN A 100 4.94 -3.37 -3.20
N LEU A 101 5.58 -4.52 -3.43
CA LEU A 101 6.31 -5.20 -2.37
C LEU A 101 7.66 -4.48 -2.18
N ASP A 102 7.61 -3.39 -1.45
CA ASP A 102 8.77 -2.60 -1.10
C ASP A 102 9.58 -3.24 0.04
N VAL A 103 10.85 -2.94 0.09
CA VAL A 103 11.74 -3.33 1.19
C VAL A 103 11.98 -2.12 2.07
N ILE A 104 11.54 -2.21 3.32
CA ILE A 104 11.77 -1.15 4.31
C ILE A 104 13.25 -1.18 4.71
N PRO A 105 14.00 -0.05 4.55
CA PRO A 105 15.43 -0.04 4.83
C PRO A 105 15.76 -0.30 6.30
N GLY A 106 16.75 -1.14 6.54
CA GLY A 106 17.32 -1.36 7.85
C GLY A 106 16.43 -2.16 8.81
N GLU A 107 16.73 -2.03 10.09
CA GLU A 107 16.03 -2.70 11.19
C GLU A 107 15.31 -1.67 12.06
N ARG A 108 14.22 -2.11 12.70
CA ARG A 108 13.45 -1.25 13.59
C ARG A 108 14.29 -0.70 14.74
N GLY A 109 14.21 0.61 14.97
CA GLY A 109 14.92 1.28 16.05
C GLY A 109 16.39 1.60 15.76
N ARG A 110 16.85 1.33 14.54
CA ARG A 110 18.18 1.67 14.07
C ARG A 110 18.08 2.46 12.76
N ASP A 111 18.91 3.51 12.63
CA ASP A 111 19.02 4.19 11.35
C ASP A 111 19.62 3.26 10.30
N PRO A 112 19.03 3.19 9.10
CA PRO A 112 19.57 2.37 8.03
C PRO A 112 20.95 2.87 7.61
N SER A 113 21.85 1.93 7.36
CA SER A 113 23.14 2.25 6.75
C SER A 113 22.98 2.59 5.27
N PRO A 114 23.97 3.23 4.61
CA PRO A 114 23.94 3.43 3.17
C PRO A 114 23.79 2.12 2.36
N ASP A 115 24.33 1.02 2.85
CA ASP A 115 24.21 -0.28 2.21
C ASP A 115 22.80 -0.87 2.40
N ASP A 116 22.18 -0.71 3.58
CA ASP A 116 20.77 -1.09 3.81
C ASP A 116 19.84 -0.34 2.85
N LEU A 117 20.06 0.97 2.66
CA LEU A 117 19.29 1.79 1.72
C LEU A 117 19.46 1.32 0.26
N LYS A 118 20.68 1.08 -0.16
CA LYS A 118 20.99 0.60 -1.50
C LYS A 118 20.34 -0.75 -1.82
N GLU A 119 20.44 -1.69 -0.90
CA GLU A 119 19.85 -3.02 -1.08
C GLU A 119 18.32 -2.95 -1.08
N ALA A 120 17.73 -2.15 -0.17
CA ALA A 120 16.29 -1.96 -0.11
C ALA A 120 15.74 -1.37 -1.43
N VAL A 121 16.36 -0.31 -1.95
CA VAL A 121 15.99 0.30 -3.23
C VAL A 121 16.09 -0.71 -4.37
N LYS A 122 17.21 -1.43 -4.47
CA LYS A 122 17.42 -2.42 -5.52
C LYS A 122 16.34 -3.50 -5.53
N VAL A 123 16.07 -4.11 -4.37
CA VAL A 123 15.07 -5.19 -4.29
C VAL A 123 13.65 -4.64 -4.50
N SER A 124 13.35 -3.43 -4.01
CA SER A 124 12.07 -2.77 -4.26
C SER A 124 11.82 -2.52 -5.74
N ASP A 125 12.84 -2.13 -6.49
CA ASP A 125 12.76 -1.91 -7.94
C ASP A 125 12.60 -3.22 -8.72
N GLU A 126 13.31 -4.27 -8.32
CA GLU A 126 13.15 -5.60 -8.90
C GLU A 126 11.71 -6.11 -8.71
N ASN A 127 11.16 -5.97 -7.50
CA ASN A 127 9.78 -6.32 -7.20
C ASN A 127 8.78 -5.46 -7.98
N TYR A 128 9.02 -4.15 -8.05
CA TYR A 128 8.17 -3.22 -8.80
C TYR A 128 8.09 -3.61 -10.28
N LYS A 129 9.22 -3.92 -10.89
CA LYS A 129 9.28 -4.39 -12.27
C LYS A 129 8.45 -5.66 -12.48
N ILE A 130 8.66 -6.68 -11.64
CA ILE A 130 7.93 -7.95 -11.72
C ILE A 130 6.43 -7.73 -11.56
N LEU A 131 6.02 -6.97 -10.56
CA LEU A 131 4.62 -6.70 -10.29
C LEU A 131 3.96 -5.84 -11.39
N THR A 132 4.69 -4.87 -11.94
CA THR A 132 4.19 -4.03 -13.04
C THR A 132 4.09 -4.81 -14.35
N GLU A 133 5.01 -5.73 -14.63
CA GLU A 133 4.90 -6.65 -15.77
C GLU A 133 3.64 -7.52 -15.67
N ARG A 134 3.21 -7.88 -14.46
CA ARG A 134 2.03 -8.71 -14.21
C ARG A 134 0.72 -7.96 -14.16
N PHE A 135 0.70 -6.78 -13.52
CA PHE A 135 -0.53 -6.06 -13.17
C PHE A 135 -0.63 -4.67 -13.82
N GLY A 136 0.40 -4.23 -14.51
CA GLY A 136 0.41 -2.92 -15.17
C GLY A 136 0.49 -1.76 -14.19
N ASN A 137 -0.11 -0.67 -14.57
CA ASN A 137 -0.06 0.64 -13.90
C ASN A 137 -0.91 0.74 -12.61
N ILE A 138 -1.52 -0.36 -12.16
CA ILE A 138 -2.18 -0.38 -10.86
C ILE A 138 -1.19 -0.49 -9.69
N ILE A 139 0.08 -0.86 -9.98
CA ILE A 139 1.12 -0.97 -8.95
C ILE A 139 1.68 0.41 -8.63
N LEU A 140 1.66 0.74 -7.35
CA LEU A 140 2.17 2.01 -6.83
C LEU A 140 3.58 1.81 -6.26
N PRO A 141 4.60 2.50 -6.79
CA PRO A 141 5.93 2.46 -6.20
C PRO A 141 5.96 3.20 -4.86
N VAL A 142 6.93 2.86 -4.02
CA VAL A 142 7.07 3.43 -2.68
C VAL A 142 8.41 4.14 -2.53
N TYR A 143 8.38 5.35 -2.00
CA TYR A 143 9.54 6.11 -1.57
C TYR A 143 9.62 6.15 -0.04
N HIS A 144 10.75 5.73 0.53
CA HIS A 144 10.94 5.64 1.98
C HIS A 144 11.73 6.81 2.55
N GLN A 145 11.42 7.15 3.80
CA GLN A 145 12.22 8.09 4.56
C GLN A 145 13.65 7.56 4.76
N GLY A 146 14.61 8.38 4.36
CA GLY A 146 16.05 8.05 4.39
C GLY A 146 16.64 7.78 3.00
N GLU A 147 15.82 7.51 2.00
CA GLU A 147 16.27 7.45 0.62
C GLU A 147 16.66 8.85 0.10
N PRO A 148 17.64 8.96 -0.81
CA PRO A 148 18.04 10.25 -1.37
C PRO A 148 16.88 10.89 -2.19
N VAL A 149 16.89 12.23 -2.27
CA VAL A 149 15.83 12.97 -2.99
C VAL A 149 15.81 12.66 -4.49
N GLU A 150 16.95 12.31 -5.05
CA GLU A 150 17.07 11.86 -6.45
C GLU A 150 16.20 10.62 -6.68
N ARG A 151 16.15 9.73 -5.68
CA ARG A 151 15.27 8.55 -5.74
C ARG A 151 13.79 8.91 -5.80
N LEU A 152 13.37 9.96 -5.11
CA LEU A 152 11.98 10.43 -5.19
C LEU A 152 11.64 10.84 -6.64
N LYS A 153 12.56 11.47 -7.34
CA LYS A 153 12.38 11.84 -8.75
C LYS A 153 12.31 10.63 -9.67
N GLU A 154 13.15 9.62 -9.45
CA GLU A 154 13.09 8.36 -10.18
C GLU A 154 11.74 7.64 -9.98
N VAL A 155 11.22 7.63 -8.75
CA VAL A 155 9.91 7.05 -8.42
C VAL A 155 8.77 7.83 -9.10
N GLU A 156 8.86 9.16 -9.13
CA GLU A 156 7.90 10.04 -9.80
C GLU A 156 7.87 9.83 -11.32
N GLU A 157 9.02 9.54 -11.94
CA GLU A 157 9.12 9.20 -13.36
C GLU A 157 8.48 7.84 -13.68
N GLN A 158 8.47 6.91 -12.72
CA GLN A 158 7.89 5.58 -12.89
C GLN A 158 6.36 5.59 -12.90
N ALA A 159 5.73 6.47 -12.12
CA ALA A 159 4.28 6.51 -11.96
C ALA A 159 3.78 7.89 -11.52
N SER A 160 2.62 8.31 -12.03
CA SER A 160 1.94 9.54 -11.60
C SER A 160 1.20 9.40 -10.27
N TYR A 161 1.12 8.19 -9.71
CA TYR A 161 0.59 7.92 -8.37
C TYR A 161 1.59 7.07 -7.59
N ILE A 162 2.14 7.62 -6.53
CA ILE A 162 3.22 7.03 -5.74
C ILE A 162 2.86 6.96 -4.25
N CYS A 163 3.53 6.08 -3.51
CA CYS A 163 3.41 6.01 -2.06
C CYS A 163 4.60 6.70 -1.39
N ILE A 164 4.34 7.43 -0.32
CA ILE A 164 5.36 8.04 0.55
C ILE A 164 5.29 7.38 1.92
N SER A 165 6.38 6.77 2.35
CA SER A 165 6.48 5.96 3.56
C SER A 165 7.46 6.58 4.57
N PRO A 166 6.96 7.34 5.56
CA PRO A 166 7.79 7.78 6.68
C PRO A 166 8.15 6.61 7.58
N ARG A 167 9.25 6.72 8.30
CA ARG A 167 9.69 5.72 9.28
C ARG A 167 8.74 5.64 10.48
N ASN A 168 8.13 4.49 10.69
CA ASN A 168 7.15 4.27 11.76
C ASN A 168 7.75 4.22 13.18
N ASP A 169 9.05 4.07 13.30
CA ASP A 169 9.78 4.06 14.57
C ASP A 169 10.22 5.46 15.03
N LEU A 170 9.97 6.49 14.20
CA LEU A 170 10.20 7.87 14.58
C LEU A 170 8.97 8.53 15.21
N HIS A 171 9.20 9.60 15.96
CA HIS A 171 8.13 10.42 16.53
C HIS A 171 7.23 11.01 15.43
N GLU A 172 5.94 11.13 15.71
CA GLU A 172 4.92 11.55 14.73
C GLU A 172 5.25 12.89 14.06
N GLU A 173 5.74 13.86 14.82
CA GLU A 173 6.10 15.18 14.29
C GLU A 173 7.21 15.10 13.23
N LEU A 174 8.22 14.24 13.45
CA LEU A 174 9.31 14.04 12.48
C LEU A 174 8.80 13.41 11.20
N ARG A 175 7.85 12.49 11.30
CA ARG A 175 7.22 11.84 10.15
C ARG A 175 6.41 12.83 9.32
N ILE A 176 5.63 13.70 10.00
CA ILE A 176 4.82 14.74 9.35
C ILE A 176 5.72 15.74 8.62
N VAL A 177 6.76 16.25 9.30
CA VAL A 177 7.71 17.21 8.71
C VAL A 177 8.38 16.60 7.48
N TRP A 178 8.91 15.38 7.60
CA TRP A 178 9.54 14.71 6.47
C TRP A 178 8.56 14.50 5.30
N SER A 179 7.33 14.04 5.59
CA SER A 179 6.31 13.85 4.55
C SER A 179 5.99 15.15 3.82
N ALA A 180 5.89 16.27 4.55
CA ALA A 180 5.68 17.58 3.95
C ALA A 180 6.87 18.02 3.07
N GLN A 181 8.10 17.75 3.51
CA GLN A 181 9.31 18.03 2.73
C GLN A 181 9.36 17.17 1.43
N ALA A 182 9.00 15.89 1.52
CA ALA A 182 8.93 15.03 0.36
C ALA A 182 7.87 15.53 -0.65
N HIS A 183 6.68 15.89 -0.18
CA HIS A 183 5.63 16.47 -1.04
C HIS A 183 6.07 17.77 -1.73
N ALA A 184 6.81 18.62 -1.05
CA ALA A 184 7.32 19.88 -1.61
C ALA A 184 8.34 19.69 -2.76
N GLN A 185 8.85 18.47 -2.94
CA GLN A 185 9.78 18.13 -4.03
C GLN A 185 9.07 17.54 -5.26
N LEU A 186 7.79 17.18 -5.14
CA LEU A 186 7.03 16.56 -6.23
C LEU A 186 6.48 17.59 -7.20
N ASN A 187 6.17 17.13 -8.41
CA ASN A 187 5.43 17.92 -9.39
C ASN A 187 3.95 18.05 -8.98
N ASP A 188 3.29 19.12 -9.42
CA ASP A 188 1.92 19.43 -9.04
C ASP A 188 0.89 18.38 -9.50
N ASP A 189 1.20 17.61 -10.53
CA ASP A 189 0.36 16.56 -11.12
C ASP A 189 0.60 15.18 -10.49
N THR A 190 1.59 15.04 -9.61
CA THR A 190 1.86 13.77 -8.93
C THR A 190 0.85 13.53 -7.80
N THR A 191 0.14 12.42 -7.90
CA THR A 191 -0.74 11.94 -6.82
C THR A 191 0.07 11.15 -5.81
N THR A 192 -0.21 11.37 -4.52
CA THR A 192 0.50 10.64 -3.46
C THR A 192 -0.43 9.91 -2.51
N HIS A 193 0.04 8.79 -1.96
CA HIS A 193 -0.55 8.11 -0.82
C HIS A 193 0.44 8.05 0.34
N GLY A 194 0.05 8.59 1.48
CA GLY A 194 0.87 8.52 2.70
C GLY A 194 0.68 7.18 3.41
N LEU A 195 1.73 6.37 3.45
CA LEU A 195 1.76 5.15 4.24
C LEU A 195 2.12 5.48 5.69
N ALA A 196 1.39 4.90 6.65
CA ALA A 196 1.68 5.05 8.09
C ALA A 196 1.85 6.51 8.56
N THR A 197 1.19 7.46 7.92
CA THR A 197 1.23 8.88 8.28
C THR A 197 0.45 9.18 9.55
N THR A 198 -0.52 8.33 9.92
CA THR A 198 -1.28 8.44 11.17
C THR A 198 -0.63 7.63 12.27
N GLY A 199 -0.47 8.25 13.45
CA GLY A 199 0.13 7.59 14.61
C GLY A 199 -0.62 6.33 15.04
N ASN A 200 0.12 5.25 15.30
CA ASN A 200 -0.38 4.18 16.12
C ASN A 200 -0.49 4.71 17.56
N LYS A 201 -1.72 4.89 18.04
CA LYS A 201 -1.97 5.10 19.47
C LYS A 201 -1.81 3.80 20.23
#